data_8321f7d777e124f7d5153e06b79e2a18
#
_entry.id   8321f7d777e124f7d5153e06b79e2a18
#
_cell.length_a   1.000
_cell.length_b   1.000
_cell.length_c   1.000
_cell.angle_alpha   90.00
_cell.angle_beta   90.00
_cell.angle_gamma   90.00
#
_symmetry.space_group_name_H-M   'P 1'
#
loop_
_entity.id
_entity.type
_entity.pdbx_description
1 polymer ?
#
loop_
_entity_poly.entity_id
_entity_poly.type
_entity_poly.pdbx_seq_one_letter_code
_entity_poly.pdbx_strand_id
1 'polypeptide(L)'
;MVLLAAVALLVAAGAQENPEAAAGRGRILLVLPFDNRTGQPSLEWIHEAAPEVLSHRLSSAGFAPLSRGDRLYALDHLGLPQGFQPSHASSLKLAQTLDADSIIVGSYRTEGTRIEAQAQIISVPRLQMSQEVTATGELHNLVAVFDSLAWKLTRELDPAFNVAEETFVAAGANVNVEAFEQYIRGITEPDQAERLRHLQAAVKLNSEFSEAWMALAREDYAGQQYEQAAAAFAKVKGNDADSLEAGFYRGLALLFSGEYGKAEGAFAGVARMLPLAPVLNNQAVAISRQGHDATALFRQAESADPNGADYHFNLAVSLKRHGDAAGAQAELAQYMKLKPSDSEAQEMQTAWNAASASSVEPLERIERGFDAVAFRQAAVMLDQMEATRLAALSPDQRAQTLSTQAREYLSRGLLLESERLYQQAIAANDRSEAAHQGLAEVRERTGDTAGARKEAQAALTLQPSAESYLVLARLDMAAKQLDDANHDAGEALKLDPNSRAAKDVLRQLSAMQGAPKQ
;
A
#
# COMPACT_ATOMS: atom_id res chain seq x y z
N MET A 1 -5.38 -31.99 47.85
CA MET A 1 -4.12 -31.27 48.11
C MET A 1 -3.33 -31.11 46.78
N VAL A 2 -4.01 -30.77 45.68
CA VAL A 2 -3.42 -30.53 44.33
C VAL A 2 -3.94 -29.23 43.68
N LEU A 3 -4.82 -28.48 44.36
CA LEU A 3 -5.44 -27.27 43.82
C LEU A 3 -4.88 -25.93 44.37
N LEU A 4 -3.78 -25.97 45.16
CA LEU A 4 -3.12 -24.81 45.77
C LEU A 4 -1.73 -24.52 45.23
N ALA A 5 -1.22 -25.32 44.29
CA ALA A 5 0.10 -25.11 43.65
C ALA A 5 0.04 -24.39 42.31
N ALA A 6 -1.16 -24.17 41.74
CA ALA A 6 -1.35 -23.51 40.44
C ALA A 6 -1.53 -21.99 40.50
N VAL A 7 -1.72 -21.41 41.71
CA VAL A 7 -1.97 -19.94 41.89
C VAL A 7 -0.67 -19.18 42.25
N ALA A 8 0.40 -19.87 42.66
CA ALA A 8 1.66 -19.22 43.04
C ALA A 8 2.67 -19.01 41.90
N LEU A 9 2.37 -19.48 40.66
CA LEU A 9 3.21 -19.30 39.47
C LEU A 9 2.78 -18.16 38.54
N LEU A 10 1.73 -17.43 38.92
CA LEU A 10 1.16 -16.33 38.12
C LEU A 10 1.53 -14.92 38.60
N VAL A 11 2.41 -14.79 39.62
CA VAL A 11 2.79 -13.48 40.20
C VAL A 11 4.28 -13.13 39.97
N ALA A 12 5.04 -13.99 39.27
CA ALA A 12 6.45 -13.72 38.93
C ALA A 12 6.68 -13.53 37.41
N ALA A 13 5.63 -13.27 36.62
CA ALA A 13 5.78 -12.68 35.31
C ALA A 13 5.97 -11.16 35.51
N GLY A 14 7.18 -10.76 35.87
CA GLY A 14 7.63 -9.39 35.72
C GLY A 14 7.29 -8.91 34.31
N ALA A 15 6.86 -7.68 34.19
CA ALA A 15 6.52 -7.01 32.95
C ALA A 15 7.54 -7.30 31.84
N GLN A 16 7.37 -8.41 31.12
CA GLN A 16 7.87 -8.54 29.77
C GLN A 16 6.98 -7.58 28.96
N GLU A 17 7.57 -6.47 28.54
CA GLU A 17 6.98 -5.64 27.52
C GLU A 17 6.53 -6.59 26.39
N ASN A 18 5.24 -6.56 26.09
CA ASN A 18 4.65 -7.39 25.04
C ASN A 18 5.45 -7.10 23.76
N PRO A 19 6.10 -8.07 23.10
CA PRO A 19 6.86 -7.81 21.88
C PRO A 19 6.00 -7.21 20.77
N GLU A 20 4.67 -7.43 20.79
CA GLU A 20 3.71 -6.79 19.90
C GLU A 20 3.53 -5.29 20.20
N ALA A 21 3.57 -4.86 21.46
CA ALA A 21 3.56 -3.45 21.86
C ALA A 21 4.87 -2.75 21.53
N ALA A 22 5.98 -3.49 21.49
CA ALA A 22 7.29 -2.98 21.07
C ALA A 22 7.40 -2.89 19.54
N ALA A 23 6.80 -3.83 18.79
CA ALA A 23 6.78 -3.80 17.32
C ALA A 23 5.94 -2.66 16.71
N GLY A 24 4.97 -2.12 17.47
CA GLY A 24 4.17 -0.96 17.05
C GLY A 24 4.75 0.40 17.45
N ARG A 25 5.65 0.44 18.43
CA ARG A 25 6.28 1.69 18.89
C ARG A 25 7.43 2.09 17.97
N GLY A 26 7.48 3.37 17.61
CA GLY A 26 8.52 3.94 16.74
C GLY A 26 8.16 3.97 15.27
N ARG A 27 6.95 3.58 14.89
CA ARG A 27 6.52 3.53 13.48
C ARG A 27 5.61 4.66 13.03
N ILE A 28 5.01 5.43 13.94
CA ILE A 28 4.16 6.57 13.61
C ILE A 28 5.05 7.79 13.32
N LEU A 29 4.99 8.29 12.10
CA LEU A 29 5.86 9.35 11.61
C LEU A 29 5.06 10.60 11.26
N LEU A 30 5.55 11.76 11.70
CA LEU A 30 5.07 13.07 11.25
C LEU A 30 6.10 13.65 10.28
N VAL A 31 5.78 13.69 9.00
CA VAL A 31 6.62 14.34 7.99
C VAL A 31 6.15 15.78 7.82
N LEU A 32 7.01 16.73 8.15
CA LEU A 32 6.72 18.16 8.01
C LEU A 32 7.09 18.66 6.61
N PRO A 33 6.43 19.73 6.14
CA PRO A 33 6.83 20.41 4.92
C PRO A 33 8.29 20.87 4.96
N PHE A 34 8.98 20.77 3.84
CA PHE A 34 10.40 21.08 3.74
C PHE A 34 10.64 22.58 3.48
N ASP A 35 11.64 23.15 4.11
CA ASP A 35 12.01 24.56 3.93
C ASP A 35 12.57 24.81 2.53
N ASN A 36 11.99 25.77 1.82
CA ASN A 36 12.49 26.23 0.53
C ASN A 36 13.70 27.16 0.73
N ARG A 37 14.91 26.65 0.46
CA ARG A 37 16.16 27.41 0.49
C ARG A 37 16.67 27.78 -0.90
N THR A 38 15.84 27.63 -1.93
CA THR A 38 16.23 27.95 -3.31
C THR A 38 16.25 29.44 -3.62
N GLY A 39 15.50 30.23 -2.86
CA GLY A 39 15.23 31.63 -3.18
C GLY A 39 14.31 31.83 -4.39
N GLN A 40 13.69 30.75 -4.91
CA GLN A 40 12.82 30.77 -6.08
C GLN A 40 11.36 30.46 -5.66
N PRO A 41 10.43 31.47 -5.73
CA PRO A 41 9.03 31.24 -5.40
C PRO A 41 8.33 30.23 -6.31
N SER A 42 8.81 30.06 -7.55
CA SER A 42 8.27 29.08 -8.50
C SER A 42 8.45 27.63 -8.05
N LEU A 43 9.37 27.37 -7.12
CA LEU A 43 9.65 26.06 -6.55
C LEU A 43 9.01 25.87 -5.17
N GLU A 44 8.15 26.80 -4.71
CA GLU A 44 7.51 26.71 -3.40
C GLU A 44 6.63 25.45 -3.26
N TRP A 45 6.04 24.97 -4.33
CA TRP A 45 5.22 23.76 -4.33
C TRP A 45 5.98 22.51 -3.84
N ILE A 46 7.33 22.49 -3.95
CA ILE A 46 8.18 21.39 -3.46
C ILE A 46 8.11 21.27 -1.93
N HIS A 47 7.77 22.35 -1.23
CA HIS A 47 7.54 22.39 0.21
C HIS A 47 6.54 21.30 0.68
N GLU A 48 5.41 21.13 -0.03
CA GLU A 48 4.42 20.08 0.25
C GLU A 48 4.69 18.79 -0.56
N ALA A 49 5.49 18.84 -1.62
CA ALA A 49 5.87 17.67 -2.40
C ALA A 49 6.73 16.68 -1.62
N ALA A 50 7.67 17.19 -0.81
CA ALA A 50 8.57 16.37 -0.01
C ALA A 50 7.81 15.46 0.98
N PRO A 51 6.92 15.97 1.87
CA PRO A 51 6.16 15.10 2.77
C PRO A 51 5.26 14.12 2.03
N GLU A 52 4.74 14.46 0.86
CA GLU A 52 3.89 13.56 0.07
C GLU A 52 4.67 12.33 -0.41
N VAL A 53 5.84 12.54 -1.08
CA VAL A 53 6.68 11.42 -1.53
C VAL A 53 7.21 10.63 -0.33
N LEU A 54 7.76 11.32 0.67
CA LEU A 54 8.35 10.64 1.83
C LEU A 54 7.32 9.81 2.58
N SER A 55 6.10 10.33 2.80
CA SER A 55 5.04 9.56 3.48
C SER A 55 4.66 8.31 2.68
N HIS A 56 4.45 8.43 1.38
CA HIS A 56 4.13 7.28 0.54
C HIS A 56 5.25 6.22 0.60
N ARG A 57 6.51 6.62 0.47
CA ARG A 57 7.65 5.70 0.45
C ARG A 57 7.93 5.06 1.81
N LEU A 58 7.80 5.82 2.90
CA LEU A 58 7.93 5.29 4.26
C LEU A 58 6.80 4.33 4.60
N SER A 59 5.57 4.58 4.10
CA SER A 59 4.46 3.63 4.22
C SER A 59 4.79 2.30 3.52
N SER A 60 5.34 2.34 2.30
CA SER A 60 5.79 1.14 1.56
C SER A 60 6.89 0.37 2.32
N ALA A 61 7.70 1.06 3.12
CA ALA A 61 8.72 0.44 3.98
C ALA A 61 8.16 -0.14 5.29
N GLY A 62 6.86 0.05 5.58
CA GLY A 62 6.18 -0.50 6.75
C GLY A 62 6.08 0.44 7.94
N PHE A 63 6.29 1.75 7.73
CA PHE A 63 5.99 2.79 8.72
C PHE A 63 4.55 3.27 8.59
N ALA A 64 4.08 4.06 9.55
CA ALA A 64 2.75 4.67 9.57
C ALA A 64 2.88 6.21 9.55
N PRO A 65 3.18 6.82 8.41
CA PRO A 65 3.21 8.27 8.31
C PRO A 65 1.81 8.85 8.47
N LEU A 66 1.73 9.93 9.22
CA LEU A 66 0.52 10.71 9.40
C LEU A 66 0.20 11.47 8.12
N SER A 67 -1.08 11.50 7.76
CA SER A 67 -1.53 12.17 6.55
C SER A 67 -1.41 13.69 6.63
N ARG A 68 -1.46 14.36 5.47
CA ARG A 68 -1.60 15.82 5.41
C ARG A 68 -2.85 16.29 6.16
N GLY A 69 -3.95 15.54 6.08
CA GLY A 69 -5.20 15.84 6.80
C GLY A 69 -5.01 15.82 8.32
N ASP A 70 -4.32 14.81 8.86
CA ASP A 70 -4.01 14.72 10.29
C ASP A 70 -3.16 15.90 10.74
N ARG A 71 -2.15 16.28 9.95
CA ARG A 71 -1.30 17.46 10.22
C ARG A 71 -2.11 18.75 10.26
N LEU A 72 -2.98 18.97 9.27
CA LEU A 72 -3.83 20.17 9.21
C LEU A 72 -4.84 20.21 10.36
N TYR A 73 -5.43 19.07 10.72
CA TYR A 73 -6.31 18.94 11.87
C TYR A 73 -5.59 19.34 13.17
N ALA A 74 -4.36 18.85 13.37
CA ALA A 74 -3.61 19.18 14.57
C ALA A 74 -3.18 20.66 14.60
N LEU A 75 -2.83 21.27 13.46
CA LEU A 75 -2.56 22.71 13.37
C LEU A 75 -3.79 23.52 13.79
N ASP A 76 -4.96 23.20 13.24
CA ASP A 76 -6.22 23.85 13.59
C ASP A 76 -6.55 23.71 15.08
N HIS A 77 -6.43 22.48 15.61
CA HIS A 77 -6.64 22.20 17.06
C HIS A 77 -5.71 23.00 17.98
N LEU A 78 -4.50 23.31 17.52
CA LEU A 78 -3.53 24.13 18.24
C LEU A 78 -3.70 25.63 17.96
N GLY A 79 -4.67 26.04 17.14
CA GLY A 79 -4.91 27.42 16.73
C GLY A 79 -3.78 28.00 15.86
N LEU A 80 -3.08 27.14 15.10
CA LEU A 80 -1.98 27.52 14.22
C LEU A 80 -2.46 27.60 12.77
N PRO A 81 -2.05 28.59 11.97
CA PRO A 81 -2.43 28.67 10.57
C PRO A 81 -1.82 27.52 9.74
N GLN A 82 -2.48 27.12 8.65
CA GLN A 82 -2.05 26.00 7.80
C GLN A 82 -0.64 26.20 7.21
N GLY A 83 -0.25 27.44 6.90
CA GLY A 83 1.10 27.79 6.43
C GLY A 83 2.11 28.05 7.55
N PHE A 84 1.80 27.65 8.79
CA PHE A 84 2.72 27.83 9.91
C PHE A 84 3.96 26.95 9.75
N GLN A 85 5.14 27.58 9.79
CA GLN A 85 6.42 26.89 9.84
C GLN A 85 6.79 26.65 11.30
N PRO A 86 6.69 25.40 11.80
CA PRO A 86 6.88 25.13 13.20
C PRO A 86 8.37 25.21 13.58
N SER A 87 8.66 25.88 14.70
CA SER A 87 9.94 25.73 15.39
C SER A 87 10.09 24.29 15.93
N HIS A 88 11.28 23.90 16.36
CA HIS A 88 11.48 22.58 16.97
C HIS A 88 10.52 22.31 18.13
N ALA A 89 10.25 23.31 18.97
CA ALA A 89 9.31 23.16 20.08
C ALA A 89 7.87 22.99 19.61
N SER A 90 7.45 23.74 18.58
CA SER A 90 6.12 23.60 17.99
C SER A 90 5.96 22.28 17.25
N SER A 91 7.01 21.79 16.57
CA SER A 91 7.03 20.47 15.91
C SER A 91 6.83 19.35 16.92
N LEU A 92 7.52 19.41 18.07
CA LEU A 92 7.34 18.45 19.17
C LEU A 92 5.91 18.48 19.71
N LYS A 93 5.34 19.69 19.90
CA LYS A 93 3.96 19.82 20.38
C LYS A 93 2.96 19.25 19.37
N LEU A 94 3.17 19.49 18.08
CA LEU A 94 2.34 18.94 17.00
C LEU A 94 2.42 17.41 17.00
N ALA A 95 3.63 16.84 17.08
CA ALA A 95 3.85 15.40 17.14
C ALA A 95 3.19 14.75 18.36
N GLN A 96 3.28 15.39 19.53
CA GLN A 96 2.61 14.93 20.76
C GLN A 96 1.09 14.95 20.65
N THR A 97 0.52 15.94 19.95
CA THR A 97 -0.93 16.03 19.70
C THR A 97 -1.42 14.88 18.79
N LEU A 98 -0.54 14.38 17.94
CA LEU A 98 -0.80 13.31 16.95
C LEU A 98 -0.26 11.93 17.38
N ASP A 99 0.26 11.79 18.59
CA ASP A 99 0.92 10.58 19.11
C ASP A 99 2.01 10.03 18.16
N ALA A 100 2.72 10.93 17.47
CA ALA A 100 3.81 10.53 16.59
C ALA A 100 5.06 10.13 17.38
N ASP A 101 5.72 9.06 16.95
CA ASP A 101 6.97 8.56 17.54
C ASP A 101 8.19 9.36 17.07
N SER A 102 8.16 9.81 15.82
CA SER A 102 9.24 10.56 15.20
C SER A 102 8.72 11.63 14.25
N ILE A 103 9.53 12.70 14.12
CA ILE A 103 9.27 13.80 13.19
C ILE A 103 10.39 13.80 12.14
N ILE A 104 10.03 13.97 10.88
CA ILE A 104 10.98 14.22 9.80
C ILE A 104 10.87 15.71 9.44
N VAL A 105 11.99 16.39 9.52
CA VAL A 105 12.16 17.79 9.12
C VAL A 105 13.21 17.88 8.02
N GLY A 106 13.06 18.83 7.11
CA GLY A 106 14.02 18.94 6.02
C GLY A 106 13.99 20.27 5.29
N SER A 107 14.86 20.40 4.33
CA SER A 107 14.97 21.55 3.44
C SER A 107 15.45 21.11 2.07
N TYR A 108 15.26 21.96 1.09
CA TYR A 108 15.81 21.76 -0.25
C TYR A 108 16.41 23.05 -0.80
N ARG A 109 17.45 22.89 -1.62
CA ARG A 109 18.11 23.96 -2.36
C ARG A 109 18.41 23.53 -3.78
N THR A 110 18.62 24.49 -4.67
CA THR A 110 18.98 24.22 -6.06
C THR A 110 20.29 24.91 -6.43
N GLU A 111 21.08 24.25 -7.27
CA GLU A 111 22.25 24.80 -7.91
C GLU A 111 22.16 24.48 -9.41
N GLY A 112 21.81 25.49 -10.20
CA GLY A 112 21.46 25.30 -11.61
C GLY A 112 20.24 24.39 -11.78
N THR A 113 20.41 23.27 -12.51
CA THR A 113 19.37 22.26 -12.73
C THR A 113 19.33 21.17 -11.65
N ARG A 114 20.29 21.19 -10.73
CA ARG A 114 20.38 20.18 -9.65
C ARG A 114 19.60 20.62 -8.42
N ILE A 115 18.98 19.66 -7.78
CA ILE A 115 18.36 19.82 -6.46
C ILE A 115 19.14 19.00 -5.43
N GLU A 116 19.26 19.55 -4.24
CA GLU A 116 19.72 18.87 -3.05
C GLU A 116 18.64 18.95 -1.99
N ALA A 117 18.19 17.81 -1.50
CA ALA A 117 17.24 17.67 -0.41
C ALA A 117 17.95 17.08 0.82
N GLN A 118 17.71 17.69 1.98
CA GLN A 118 18.28 17.30 3.28
C GLN A 118 17.17 17.03 4.28
N ALA A 119 17.35 16.00 5.12
CA ALA A 119 16.39 15.68 6.17
C ALA A 119 17.06 15.16 7.43
N GLN A 120 16.38 15.33 8.57
CA GLN A 120 16.74 14.80 9.88
C GLN A 120 15.51 14.20 10.55
N ILE A 121 15.74 13.21 11.40
CA ILE A 121 14.72 12.56 12.20
C ILE A 121 14.84 13.07 13.64
N ILE A 122 13.73 13.52 14.21
CA ILE A 122 13.63 13.89 15.63
C ILE A 122 12.84 12.79 16.33
N SER A 123 13.47 12.05 17.22
CA SER A 123 12.78 11.08 18.09
C SER A 123 12.00 11.83 19.17
N VAL A 124 10.68 11.70 19.18
CA VAL A 124 9.80 12.38 20.14
C VAL A 124 10.04 11.90 21.58
N PRO A 125 10.16 10.56 21.85
CA PRO A 125 10.41 10.07 23.20
C PRO A 125 11.79 10.43 23.76
N ARG A 126 12.81 10.49 22.87
CA ARG A 126 14.21 10.70 23.28
C ARG A 126 14.62 12.18 23.23
N LEU A 127 13.86 13.02 22.52
CA LEU A 127 14.18 14.42 22.21
C LEU A 127 15.56 14.56 21.55
N GLN A 128 15.91 13.59 20.69
CA GLN A 128 17.18 13.51 19.98
C GLN A 128 16.96 13.66 18.50
N MET A 129 17.87 14.35 17.84
CA MET A 129 17.91 14.54 16.39
C MET A 129 18.97 13.62 15.79
N SER A 130 18.65 12.97 14.68
CA SER A 130 19.58 12.15 13.93
C SER A 130 20.65 12.98 13.22
N GLN A 131 21.64 12.32 12.64
CA GLN A 131 22.49 12.95 11.64
C GLN A 131 21.64 13.36 10.42
N GLU A 132 22.11 14.40 9.72
CA GLU A 132 21.50 14.85 8.49
C GLU A 132 21.77 13.85 7.36
N VAL A 133 20.72 13.44 6.67
CA VAL A 133 20.82 12.65 5.43
C VAL A 133 20.51 13.53 4.23
N THR A 134 21.24 13.32 3.15
CA THR A 134 21.17 14.16 1.94
C THR A 134 20.97 13.30 0.71
N ALA A 135 20.12 13.74 -0.20
CA ALA A 135 19.97 13.20 -1.54
C ALA A 135 20.11 14.32 -2.58
N THR A 136 20.74 14.02 -3.70
CA THR A 136 20.99 15.00 -4.78
C THR A 136 20.69 14.40 -6.14
N GLY A 137 20.18 15.21 -7.05
CA GLY A 137 19.90 14.78 -8.43
C GLY A 137 19.46 15.95 -9.30
N GLU A 138 19.01 15.64 -10.49
CA GLU A 138 18.43 16.66 -11.39
C GLU A 138 17.00 17.01 -10.98
N LEU A 139 16.63 18.28 -11.08
CA LEU A 139 15.30 18.77 -10.70
C LEU A 139 14.17 18.07 -11.47
N HIS A 140 14.40 17.69 -12.72
CA HIS A 140 13.41 16.96 -13.52
C HIS A 140 13.17 15.53 -13.01
N ASN A 141 14.08 14.99 -12.18
CA ASN A 141 13.96 13.70 -11.50
C ASN A 141 13.65 13.86 -10.00
N LEU A 142 12.95 14.93 -9.62
CA LEU A 142 12.68 15.31 -8.23
C LEU A 142 12.12 14.15 -7.39
N VAL A 143 11.18 13.39 -7.92
CA VAL A 143 10.56 12.26 -7.22
C VAL A 143 11.62 11.21 -6.85
N ALA A 144 12.50 10.84 -7.78
CA ALA A 144 13.59 9.89 -7.52
C ALA A 144 14.60 10.41 -6.48
N VAL A 145 14.80 11.74 -6.40
CA VAL A 145 15.64 12.34 -5.34
C VAL A 145 14.99 12.16 -3.97
N PHE A 146 13.69 12.38 -3.85
CA PHE A 146 12.97 12.13 -2.60
C PHE A 146 12.83 10.65 -2.29
N ASP A 147 12.72 9.76 -3.30
CA ASP A 147 12.76 8.31 -3.08
C ASP A 147 14.10 7.85 -2.48
N SER A 148 15.23 8.37 -3.01
CA SER A 148 16.56 8.13 -2.45
C SER A 148 16.68 8.66 -1.01
N LEU A 149 16.13 9.86 -0.74
CA LEU A 149 16.08 10.41 0.61
C LEU A 149 15.25 9.54 1.55
N ALA A 150 14.08 9.06 1.09
CA ALA A 150 13.21 8.16 1.84
C ALA A 150 13.91 6.84 2.17
N TRP A 151 14.66 6.26 1.22
CA TRP A 151 15.45 5.05 1.48
C TRP A 151 16.50 5.26 2.58
N LYS A 152 17.22 6.38 2.55
CA LYS A 152 18.21 6.72 3.60
C LYS A 152 17.55 6.89 4.96
N LEU A 153 16.42 7.61 5.01
CA LEU A 153 15.62 7.79 6.23
C LEU A 153 15.08 6.45 6.75
N THR A 154 14.63 5.58 5.85
CA THR A 154 14.17 4.22 6.20
C THR A 154 15.27 3.44 6.91
N ARG A 155 16.50 3.45 6.40
CA ARG A 155 17.62 2.74 7.02
C ARG A 155 18.09 3.36 8.34
N GLU A 156 17.91 4.66 8.52
CA GLU A 156 18.17 5.33 9.81
C GLU A 156 17.11 4.92 10.85
N LEU A 157 15.84 4.81 10.43
CA LEU A 157 14.74 4.38 11.29
C LEU A 157 14.74 2.88 11.57
N ASP A 158 15.11 2.07 10.59
CA ASP A 158 15.18 0.60 10.66
C ASP A 158 16.49 0.10 10.03
N PRO A 159 17.55 -0.05 10.83
CA PRO A 159 18.85 -0.56 10.33
C PRO A 159 18.79 -1.99 9.76
N ALA A 160 17.71 -2.75 10.03
CA ALA A 160 17.50 -4.08 9.44
C ALA A 160 16.91 -4.01 8.02
N PHE A 161 16.48 -2.85 7.56
CA PHE A 161 15.98 -2.65 6.20
C PHE A 161 17.13 -2.82 5.19
N ASN A 162 17.08 -3.88 4.39
CA ASN A 162 18.18 -4.33 3.53
C ASN A 162 17.87 -4.33 2.03
N VAL A 163 16.72 -3.74 1.63
CA VAL A 163 16.40 -3.55 0.20
C VAL A 163 17.43 -2.62 -0.43
N ALA A 164 17.84 -2.93 -1.67
CA ALA A 164 18.75 -2.07 -2.43
C ALA A 164 18.12 -0.69 -2.71
N GLU A 165 18.94 0.36 -2.72
CA GLU A 165 18.46 1.72 -3.04
C GLU A 165 17.85 1.77 -4.43
N GLU A 166 18.48 1.12 -5.39
CA GLU A 166 18.03 1.04 -6.79
C GLU A 166 16.64 0.38 -6.88
N THR A 167 16.40 -0.71 -6.15
CA THR A 167 15.08 -1.35 -6.10
C THR A 167 14.06 -0.45 -5.44
N PHE A 168 14.42 0.19 -4.34
CA PHE A 168 13.52 1.09 -3.63
C PHE A 168 13.13 2.28 -4.52
N VAL A 169 14.06 2.91 -5.20
CA VAL A 169 13.79 4.02 -6.13
C VAL A 169 13.01 3.53 -7.35
N ALA A 170 13.38 2.38 -7.95
CA ALA A 170 12.68 1.85 -9.12
C ALA A 170 11.23 1.42 -8.83
N ALA A 171 10.92 1.07 -7.58
CA ALA A 171 9.56 0.77 -7.12
C ALA A 171 8.74 2.04 -6.86
N GLY A 172 9.34 3.23 -6.91
CA GLY A 172 8.66 4.51 -6.80
C GLY A 172 7.86 4.85 -8.06
N ALA A 173 7.04 5.89 -7.95
CA ALA A 173 6.26 6.37 -9.07
C ALA A 173 7.16 6.96 -10.17
N ASN A 174 7.10 6.42 -11.37
CA ASN A 174 7.77 7.02 -12.52
C ASN A 174 6.93 8.19 -13.07
N VAL A 175 6.96 9.30 -12.36
CA VAL A 175 6.16 10.50 -12.65
C VAL A 175 7.08 11.62 -13.10
N ASN A 176 6.75 12.26 -14.23
CA ASN A 176 7.46 13.46 -14.62
C ASN A 176 7.15 14.63 -13.67
N VAL A 177 8.11 15.54 -13.52
CA VAL A 177 8.01 16.64 -12.54
C VAL A 177 6.80 17.55 -12.79
N GLU A 178 6.38 17.74 -14.04
CA GLU A 178 5.25 18.59 -14.40
C GLU A 178 3.91 17.97 -13.96
N ALA A 179 3.74 16.66 -14.17
CA ALA A 179 2.56 15.96 -13.66
C ALA A 179 2.52 15.97 -12.13
N PHE A 180 3.67 15.79 -11.50
CA PHE A 180 3.78 15.81 -10.05
C PHE A 180 3.52 17.20 -9.47
N GLU A 181 4.03 18.27 -10.09
CA GLU A 181 3.71 19.66 -9.70
C GLU A 181 2.20 19.91 -9.78
N GLN A 182 1.53 19.49 -10.86
CA GLN A 182 0.08 19.65 -10.99
C GLN A 182 -0.67 18.87 -9.91
N TYR A 183 -0.24 17.67 -9.57
CA TYR A 183 -0.81 16.90 -8.47
C TYR A 183 -0.69 17.62 -7.13
N ILE A 184 0.53 18.08 -6.77
CA ILE A 184 0.76 18.79 -5.50
C ILE A 184 -0.06 20.09 -5.45
N ARG A 185 -0.10 20.87 -6.54
CA ARG A 185 -0.96 22.05 -6.61
C ARG A 185 -2.43 21.68 -6.42
N GLY A 186 -2.89 20.57 -7.02
CA GLY A 186 -4.24 20.06 -6.85
C GLY A 186 -4.58 19.73 -5.41
N ILE A 187 -3.77 18.92 -4.72
CA ILE A 187 -4.07 18.52 -3.33
C ILE A 187 -3.91 19.64 -2.29
N THR A 188 -3.24 20.75 -2.67
CA THR A 188 -3.03 21.90 -1.79
C THR A 188 -3.95 23.08 -2.08
N GLU A 189 -4.63 23.09 -3.22
CA GLU A 189 -5.50 24.18 -3.67
C GLU A 189 -6.83 24.21 -2.88
N PRO A 190 -7.18 25.33 -2.21
CA PRO A 190 -8.45 25.43 -1.49
C PRO A 190 -9.68 25.59 -2.39
N ASP A 191 -9.55 26.21 -3.56
CA ASP A 191 -10.65 26.34 -4.51
C ASP A 191 -10.92 25.04 -5.26
N GLN A 192 -12.16 24.56 -5.19
CA GLN A 192 -12.53 23.26 -5.76
C GLN A 192 -12.36 23.20 -7.29
N ALA A 193 -12.70 24.27 -7.99
CA ALA A 193 -12.62 24.28 -9.46
C ALA A 193 -11.16 24.26 -9.93
N GLU A 194 -10.29 25.04 -9.28
CA GLU A 194 -8.87 25.05 -9.56
C GLU A 194 -8.21 23.72 -9.14
N ARG A 195 -8.63 23.13 -8.02
CA ARG A 195 -8.19 21.79 -7.56
C ARG A 195 -8.45 20.73 -8.62
N LEU A 196 -9.70 20.65 -9.11
CA LEU A 196 -10.08 19.73 -10.17
C LEU A 196 -9.27 19.98 -11.45
N ARG A 197 -9.06 21.23 -11.84
CA ARG A 197 -8.27 21.60 -13.02
C ARG A 197 -6.83 21.08 -12.91
N HIS A 198 -6.19 21.25 -11.76
CA HIS A 198 -4.84 20.76 -11.50
C HIS A 198 -4.75 19.24 -11.50
N LEU A 199 -5.68 18.55 -10.82
CA LEU A 199 -5.70 17.07 -10.79
C LEU A 199 -5.97 16.48 -12.18
N GLN A 200 -6.88 17.07 -12.97
CA GLN A 200 -7.11 16.67 -14.36
C GLN A 200 -5.87 16.89 -15.24
N ALA A 201 -5.12 17.98 -15.00
CA ALA A 201 -3.86 18.22 -15.70
C ALA A 201 -2.81 17.16 -15.34
N ALA A 202 -2.70 16.80 -14.06
CA ALA A 202 -1.78 15.77 -13.59
C ALA A 202 -2.01 14.42 -14.28
N VAL A 203 -3.26 13.93 -14.28
CA VAL A 203 -3.60 12.63 -14.90
C VAL A 203 -3.51 12.66 -16.43
N LYS A 204 -3.64 13.83 -17.04
CA LYS A 204 -3.44 14.04 -18.48
C LYS A 204 -1.97 13.99 -18.86
N LEU A 205 -1.09 14.57 -18.04
CA LEU A 205 0.37 14.54 -18.23
C LEU A 205 0.96 13.17 -17.97
N ASN A 206 0.40 12.43 -17.00
CA ASN A 206 0.79 11.05 -16.71
C ASN A 206 -0.45 10.20 -16.37
N SER A 207 -0.91 9.42 -17.34
CA SER A 207 -2.09 8.56 -17.20
C SER A 207 -1.90 7.35 -16.26
N GLU A 208 -0.68 7.05 -15.85
CA GLU A 208 -0.35 5.96 -14.94
C GLU A 208 -0.14 6.45 -13.48
N PHE A 209 -0.33 7.73 -13.22
CA PHE A 209 -0.13 8.33 -11.90
C PHE A 209 -1.31 8.03 -10.96
N SER A 210 -1.19 6.93 -10.20
CA SER A 210 -2.25 6.40 -9.33
C SER A 210 -2.70 7.39 -8.27
N GLU A 211 -1.77 8.10 -7.62
CA GLU A 211 -2.07 9.07 -6.55
C GLU A 211 -2.89 10.26 -7.09
N ALA A 212 -2.58 10.74 -8.30
CA ALA A 212 -3.37 11.79 -8.94
C ALA A 212 -4.77 11.30 -9.32
N TRP A 213 -4.89 10.05 -9.80
CA TRP A 213 -6.20 9.44 -10.05
C TRP A 213 -7.01 9.26 -8.77
N MET A 214 -6.38 8.84 -7.67
CA MET A 214 -7.02 8.71 -6.36
C MET A 214 -7.56 10.05 -5.86
N ALA A 215 -6.74 11.11 -5.94
CA ALA A 215 -7.15 12.46 -5.54
C ALA A 215 -8.31 12.97 -6.40
N LEU A 216 -8.23 12.82 -7.73
CA LEU A 216 -9.30 13.20 -8.65
C LEU A 216 -10.60 12.43 -8.36
N ALA A 217 -10.50 11.12 -8.14
CA ALA A 217 -11.64 10.27 -7.85
C ALA A 217 -12.35 10.66 -6.54
N ARG A 218 -11.59 11.03 -5.51
CA ARG A 218 -12.15 11.53 -4.23
C ARG A 218 -12.90 12.85 -4.42
N GLU A 219 -12.38 13.77 -5.23
CA GLU A 219 -13.06 15.04 -5.56
C GLU A 219 -14.35 14.79 -6.36
N ASP A 220 -14.30 13.95 -7.39
CA ASP A 220 -15.48 13.57 -8.17
C ASP A 220 -16.54 12.89 -7.29
N TYR A 221 -16.12 12.01 -6.37
CA TYR A 221 -17.04 11.33 -5.45
C TYR A 221 -17.68 12.32 -4.47
N ALA A 222 -16.90 13.22 -3.88
CA ALA A 222 -17.40 14.27 -2.99
C ALA A 222 -18.38 15.22 -3.72
N GLY A 223 -18.13 15.50 -5.00
CA GLY A 223 -19.00 16.25 -5.89
C GLY A 223 -20.20 15.46 -6.43
N GLN A 224 -20.41 14.21 -5.98
CA GLN A 224 -21.47 13.29 -6.42
C GLN A 224 -21.43 12.97 -7.93
N GLN A 225 -20.27 13.15 -8.56
CA GLN A 225 -20.03 12.77 -9.95
C GLN A 225 -19.64 11.27 -9.99
N TYR A 226 -20.60 10.41 -9.62
CA TYR A 226 -20.30 9.01 -9.33
C TYR A 226 -19.76 8.22 -10.52
N GLU A 227 -20.20 8.48 -11.73
CA GLU A 227 -19.69 7.82 -12.93
C GLU A 227 -18.23 8.18 -13.19
N GLN A 228 -17.87 9.47 -13.06
CA GLN A 228 -16.50 9.97 -13.18
C GLN A 228 -15.62 9.42 -12.06
N ALA A 229 -16.10 9.46 -10.81
CA ALA A 229 -15.42 8.89 -9.67
C ALA A 229 -15.09 7.40 -9.86
N ALA A 230 -16.08 6.61 -10.30
CA ALA A 230 -15.87 5.18 -10.55
C ALA A 230 -14.83 4.92 -11.66
N ALA A 231 -14.83 5.74 -12.70
CA ALA A 231 -13.85 5.65 -13.78
C ALA A 231 -12.43 6.03 -13.33
N ALA A 232 -12.31 7.06 -12.49
CA ALA A 232 -11.03 7.51 -11.94
C ALA A 232 -10.48 6.52 -10.90
N PHE A 233 -11.30 6.02 -9.96
CA PHE A 233 -10.90 4.95 -9.03
C PHE A 233 -10.43 3.69 -9.75
N ALA A 234 -10.98 3.36 -10.92
CA ALA A 234 -10.55 2.21 -11.72
C ALA A 234 -9.12 2.35 -12.29
N LYS A 235 -8.55 3.55 -12.28
CA LYS A 235 -7.18 3.84 -12.73
C LYS A 235 -6.14 3.71 -11.62
N VAL A 236 -6.57 3.68 -10.36
CA VAL A 236 -5.69 3.46 -9.22
C VAL A 236 -5.18 2.01 -9.26
N LYS A 237 -3.87 1.85 -9.30
CA LYS A 237 -3.19 0.55 -9.39
C LYS A 237 -2.37 0.32 -8.13
N GLY A 238 -2.19 -0.92 -7.75
CA GLY A 238 -1.39 -1.33 -6.60
C GLY A 238 -2.01 -2.50 -5.86
N ASN A 239 -1.37 -2.93 -4.80
CA ASN A 239 -1.88 -3.92 -3.83
C ASN A 239 -1.82 -3.38 -2.39
N ASP A 240 -1.76 -2.07 -2.25
CA ASP A 240 -1.66 -1.35 -1.00
C ASP A 240 -3.02 -0.90 -0.46
N ALA A 241 -3.00 -0.15 0.63
CA ALA A 241 -4.20 0.39 1.26
C ALA A 241 -4.99 1.32 0.32
N ASP A 242 -4.28 2.09 -0.52
CA ASP A 242 -4.92 3.03 -1.45
C ASP A 242 -5.71 2.31 -2.54
N SER A 243 -5.21 1.17 -3.03
CA SER A 243 -5.92 0.35 -4.01
C SER A 243 -7.16 -0.32 -3.42
N LEU A 244 -7.12 -0.72 -2.13
CA LEU A 244 -8.29 -1.25 -1.41
C LEU A 244 -9.33 -0.17 -1.19
N GLU A 245 -8.93 1.02 -0.76
CA GLU A 245 -9.80 2.18 -0.63
C GLU A 245 -10.43 2.56 -1.97
N ALA A 246 -9.62 2.66 -3.03
CA ALA A 246 -10.10 2.94 -4.38
C ALA A 246 -11.13 1.89 -4.84
N GLY A 247 -10.89 0.61 -4.58
CA GLY A 247 -11.82 -0.48 -4.88
C GLY A 247 -13.14 -0.35 -4.14
N PHE A 248 -13.09 -0.01 -2.86
CA PHE A 248 -14.27 0.21 -2.02
C PHE A 248 -15.11 1.41 -2.50
N TYR A 249 -14.49 2.59 -2.67
CA TYR A 249 -15.21 3.78 -3.14
C TYR A 249 -15.66 3.67 -4.61
N ARG A 250 -14.92 2.93 -5.45
CA ARG A 250 -15.41 2.56 -6.78
C ARG A 250 -16.70 1.77 -6.69
N GLY A 251 -16.76 0.78 -5.80
CA GLY A 251 -17.98 0.01 -5.55
C GLY A 251 -19.14 0.89 -5.11
N LEU A 252 -18.90 1.83 -4.18
CA LEU A 252 -19.93 2.80 -3.74
C LEU A 252 -20.37 3.73 -4.88
N ALA A 253 -19.45 4.29 -5.64
CA ALA A 253 -19.76 5.16 -6.77
C ALA A 253 -20.64 4.43 -7.81
N LEU A 254 -20.32 3.16 -8.11
CA LEU A 254 -21.10 2.31 -8.99
C LEU A 254 -22.49 1.94 -8.41
N LEU A 255 -22.59 1.75 -7.09
CA LEU A 255 -23.88 1.56 -6.42
C LEU A 255 -24.77 2.80 -6.56
N PHE A 256 -24.21 3.99 -6.32
CA PHE A 256 -24.95 5.26 -6.41
C PHE A 256 -25.30 5.66 -7.83
N SER A 257 -24.54 5.22 -8.84
CA SER A 257 -24.88 5.39 -10.25
C SER A 257 -25.83 4.31 -10.81
N GLY A 258 -26.22 3.32 -9.97
CA GLY A 258 -27.12 2.23 -10.40
C GLY A 258 -26.46 1.10 -11.17
N GLU A 259 -25.15 1.10 -11.30
CA GLU A 259 -24.34 0.09 -12.01
C GLU A 259 -24.05 -1.13 -11.12
N TYR A 260 -25.11 -1.78 -10.62
CA TYR A 260 -25.03 -2.77 -9.54
C TYR A 260 -24.13 -3.98 -9.87
N GLY A 261 -24.15 -4.50 -11.09
CA GLY A 261 -23.28 -5.61 -11.47
C GLY A 261 -21.79 -5.26 -11.49
N LYS A 262 -21.46 -4.01 -11.85
CA LYS A 262 -20.08 -3.52 -11.76
C LYS A 262 -19.68 -3.25 -10.30
N ALA A 263 -20.61 -2.75 -9.47
CA ALA A 263 -20.40 -2.54 -8.04
C ALA A 263 -20.11 -3.86 -7.32
N GLU A 264 -20.89 -4.91 -7.59
CA GLU A 264 -20.62 -6.27 -7.11
C GLU A 264 -19.20 -6.71 -7.42
N GLY A 265 -18.78 -6.57 -8.69
CA GLY A 265 -17.42 -6.93 -9.13
C GLY A 265 -16.32 -6.13 -8.41
N ALA A 266 -16.55 -4.84 -8.14
CA ALA A 266 -15.61 -3.99 -7.41
C ALA A 266 -15.46 -4.44 -5.95
N PHE A 267 -16.58 -4.63 -5.24
CA PHE A 267 -16.54 -5.13 -3.85
C PHE A 267 -15.99 -6.56 -3.76
N ALA A 268 -16.33 -7.45 -4.69
CA ALA A 268 -15.76 -8.79 -4.74
C ALA A 268 -14.23 -8.78 -4.94
N GLY A 269 -13.70 -7.78 -5.66
CA GLY A 269 -12.26 -7.54 -5.78
C GLY A 269 -11.60 -7.25 -4.42
N VAL A 270 -12.19 -6.33 -3.66
CA VAL A 270 -11.72 -5.97 -2.31
C VAL A 270 -11.91 -7.15 -1.33
N ALA A 271 -13.08 -7.83 -1.35
CA ALA A 271 -13.39 -8.94 -0.45
C ALA A 271 -12.44 -10.14 -0.61
N ARG A 272 -11.90 -10.37 -1.80
CA ARG A 272 -10.89 -11.43 -2.01
C ARG A 272 -9.59 -11.17 -1.28
N MET A 273 -9.25 -9.91 -1.07
CA MET A 273 -8.05 -9.51 -0.31
C MET A 273 -8.37 -9.39 1.18
N LEU A 274 -9.46 -8.70 1.51
CA LEU A 274 -9.90 -8.43 2.87
C LEU A 274 -11.44 -8.57 2.97
N PRO A 275 -11.96 -9.73 3.40
CA PRO A 275 -13.41 -9.98 3.50
C PRO A 275 -14.02 -9.34 4.76
N LEU A 276 -13.90 -8.03 4.89
CA LEU A 276 -14.46 -7.27 6.02
C LEU A 276 -15.98 -7.12 5.91
N ALA A 277 -16.67 -7.01 7.05
CA ALA A 277 -18.12 -6.87 7.12
C ALA A 277 -18.68 -5.73 6.23
N PRO A 278 -18.12 -4.50 6.20
CA PRO A 278 -18.57 -3.44 5.31
C PRO A 278 -18.51 -3.80 3.83
N VAL A 279 -17.45 -4.49 3.42
CA VAL A 279 -17.24 -4.90 2.02
C VAL A 279 -18.23 -5.98 1.61
N LEU A 280 -18.38 -7.01 2.45
CA LEU A 280 -19.33 -8.11 2.24
C LEU A 280 -20.77 -7.60 2.21
N ASN A 281 -21.13 -6.69 3.13
CA ASN A 281 -22.44 -6.04 3.16
C ASN A 281 -22.73 -5.30 1.86
N ASN A 282 -21.81 -4.43 1.42
CA ASN A 282 -22.04 -3.63 0.21
C ASN A 282 -22.05 -4.49 -1.06
N GLN A 283 -21.26 -5.57 -1.09
CA GLN A 283 -21.35 -6.57 -2.15
C GLN A 283 -22.73 -7.25 -2.17
N ALA A 284 -23.24 -7.65 -1.00
CA ALA A 284 -24.56 -8.24 -0.87
C ALA A 284 -25.67 -7.27 -1.30
N VAL A 285 -25.56 -5.99 -0.91
CA VAL A 285 -26.47 -4.93 -1.39
C VAL A 285 -26.46 -4.84 -2.92
N ALA A 286 -25.27 -4.85 -3.52
CA ALA A 286 -25.16 -4.79 -4.99
C ALA A 286 -25.83 -5.99 -5.67
N ILE A 287 -25.71 -7.20 -5.12
CA ILE A 287 -26.38 -8.42 -5.60
C ILE A 287 -27.89 -8.31 -5.42
N SER A 288 -28.35 -7.88 -4.23
CA SER A 288 -29.78 -7.72 -3.92
C SER A 288 -30.46 -6.71 -4.84
N ARG A 289 -29.78 -5.60 -5.16
CA ARG A 289 -30.29 -4.57 -6.10
C ARG A 289 -30.42 -5.07 -7.54
N GLN A 290 -29.74 -6.16 -7.90
CA GLN A 290 -29.94 -6.87 -9.17
C GLN A 290 -31.13 -7.85 -9.14
N GLY A 291 -31.80 -7.97 -7.98
CA GLY A 291 -32.90 -8.92 -7.79
C GLY A 291 -32.43 -10.36 -7.49
N HIS A 292 -31.18 -10.56 -7.13
CA HIS A 292 -30.62 -11.86 -6.80
C HIS A 292 -30.61 -12.09 -5.28
N ASP A 293 -30.60 -13.37 -4.87
CA ASP A 293 -30.50 -13.74 -3.45
C ASP A 293 -29.08 -13.48 -2.92
N ALA A 294 -28.97 -12.57 -1.97
CA ALA A 294 -27.73 -12.21 -1.29
C ALA A 294 -27.68 -12.66 0.18
N THR A 295 -28.67 -13.46 0.65
CA THR A 295 -28.82 -13.84 2.07
C THR A 295 -27.55 -14.47 2.64
N ALA A 296 -26.87 -15.34 1.88
CA ALA A 296 -25.65 -15.99 2.33
C ALA A 296 -24.52 -14.97 2.61
N LEU A 297 -24.42 -13.94 1.78
CA LEU A 297 -23.38 -12.93 1.91
C LEU A 297 -23.69 -11.92 3.02
N PHE A 298 -24.97 -11.52 3.21
CA PHE A 298 -25.40 -10.75 4.38
C PHE A 298 -25.11 -11.49 5.70
N ARG A 299 -25.30 -12.82 5.73
CA ARG A 299 -24.96 -13.64 6.91
C ARG A 299 -23.44 -13.66 7.15
N GLN A 300 -22.62 -13.66 6.10
CA GLN A 300 -21.17 -13.55 6.26
C GLN A 300 -20.77 -12.18 6.83
N ALA A 301 -21.40 -11.09 6.38
CA ALA A 301 -21.16 -9.76 6.91
C ALA A 301 -21.53 -9.65 8.40
N GLU A 302 -22.71 -10.16 8.78
CA GLU A 302 -23.15 -10.23 10.18
C GLU A 302 -22.19 -11.07 11.03
N SER A 303 -21.77 -12.24 10.54
CA SER A 303 -20.84 -13.10 11.27
C SER A 303 -19.44 -12.49 11.42
N ALA A 304 -19.02 -11.65 10.47
CA ALA A 304 -17.75 -10.95 10.55
C ALA A 304 -17.76 -9.79 11.57
N ASP A 305 -18.93 -9.16 11.77
CA ASP A 305 -19.14 -8.14 12.81
C ASP A 305 -20.57 -8.26 13.40
N PRO A 306 -20.75 -9.09 14.44
CA PRO A 306 -22.07 -9.27 15.08
C PRO A 306 -22.59 -8.03 15.83
N ASN A 307 -21.80 -6.99 16.00
CA ASN A 307 -22.20 -5.74 16.63
C ASN A 307 -22.61 -4.67 15.61
N GLY A 308 -22.40 -4.93 14.33
CA GLY A 308 -22.80 -4.05 13.24
C GLY A 308 -24.30 -4.08 13.01
N ALA A 309 -25.03 -3.08 13.51
CA ALA A 309 -26.48 -3.06 13.46
C ALA A 309 -27.02 -3.22 12.02
N ASP A 310 -26.46 -2.50 11.07
CA ASP A 310 -26.94 -2.47 9.68
C ASP A 310 -26.82 -3.84 8.97
N TYR A 311 -25.92 -4.73 9.43
CA TYR A 311 -25.80 -6.08 8.89
C TYR A 311 -26.99 -6.96 9.32
N HIS A 312 -27.43 -6.87 10.57
CA HIS A 312 -28.65 -7.52 11.04
C HIS A 312 -29.90 -7.01 10.32
N PHE A 313 -29.97 -5.68 10.08
CA PHE A 313 -31.08 -5.08 9.32
C PHE A 313 -31.16 -5.66 7.92
N ASN A 314 -30.04 -5.64 7.18
CA ASN A 314 -29.99 -6.12 5.81
C ASN A 314 -30.25 -7.63 5.71
N LEU A 315 -29.73 -8.40 6.65
CA LEU A 315 -30.01 -9.84 6.74
C LEU A 315 -31.49 -10.09 7.01
N ALA A 316 -32.14 -9.33 7.92
CA ALA A 316 -33.57 -9.42 8.20
C ALA A 316 -34.42 -9.13 6.95
N VAL A 317 -34.08 -8.06 6.20
CA VAL A 317 -34.75 -7.70 4.94
C VAL A 317 -34.62 -8.84 3.92
N SER A 318 -33.39 -9.36 3.74
CA SER A 318 -33.13 -10.44 2.80
C SER A 318 -33.88 -11.73 3.15
N LEU A 319 -33.82 -12.16 4.42
CA LEU A 319 -34.54 -13.34 4.91
C LEU A 319 -36.06 -13.22 4.71
N LYS A 320 -36.64 -12.04 5.01
CA LYS A 320 -38.04 -11.77 4.78
C LYS A 320 -38.44 -11.89 3.31
N ARG A 321 -37.65 -11.30 2.43
CA ARG A 321 -37.86 -11.33 0.97
C ARG A 321 -37.82 -12.76 0.41
N HIS A 322 -37.00 -13.63 1.00
CA HIS A 322 -36.84 -15.02 0.57
C HIS A 322 -37.69 -16.02 1.39
N GLY A 323 -38.64 -15.53 2.19
CA GLY A 323 -39.66 -16.37 2.83
C GLY A 323 -39.31 -16.93 4.21
N ASP A 324 -38.10 -16.66 4.73
CA ASP A 324 -37.75 -17.01 6.13
C ASP A 324 -38.22 -15.92 7.10
N ALA A 325 -39.51 -15.95 7.41
CA ALA A 325 -40.12 -14.99 8.31
C ALA A 325 -39.60 -15.10 9.76
N ALA A 326 -39.27 -16.30 10.21
CA ALA A 326 -38.77 -16.51 11.57
C ALA A 326 -37.33 -15.97 11.73
N GLY A 327 -36.46 -16.28 10.78
CA GLY A 327 -35.12 -15.72 10.73
C GLY A 327 -35.12 -14.20 10.61
N ALA A 328 -35.99 -13.65 9.76
CA ALA A 328 -36.15 -12.21 9.59
C ALA A 328 -36.52 -11.49 10.88
N GLN A 329 -37.48 -12.04 11.64
CA GLN A 329 -37.90 -11.49 12.94
C GLN A 329 -36.76 -11.56 13.97
N ALA A 330 -36.00 -12.65 13.99
CA ALA A 330 -34.89 -12.82 14.91
C ALA A 330 -33.78 -11.76 14.64
N GLU A 331 -33.40 -11.55 13.38
CA GLU A 331 -32.40 -10.57 13.00
C GLU A 331 -32.89 -9.12 13.24
N LEU A 332 -34.16 -8.82 12.93
CA LEU A 332 -34.72 -7.50 13.23
C LEU A 332 -34.74 -7.22 14.73
N ALA A 333 -35.01 -8.25 15.56
CA ALA A 333 -34.93 -8.11 17.01
C ALA A 333 -33.50 -7.85 17.51
N GLN A 334 -32.48 -8.43 16.90
CA GLN A 334 -31.08 -8.10 17.21
C GLN A 334 -30.74 -6.65 16.78
N TYR A 335 -31.15 -6.26 15.58
CA TYR A 335 -31.02 -4.88 15.14
C TYR A 335 -31.58 -3.89 16.14
N MET A 336 -32.83 -4.11 16.60
CA MET A 336 -33.54 -3.24 17.55
C MET A 336 -32.89 -3.18 18.93
N LYS A 337 -32.15 -4.20 19.36
CA LYS A 337 -31.33 -4.12 20.59
C LYS A 337 -30.18 -3.13 20.42
N LEU A 338 -29.57 -3.09 19.23
CA LEU A 338 -28.44 -2.21 18.91
C LEU A 338 -28.90 -0.77 18.58
N LYS A 339 -30.10 -0.64 17.95
CA LYS A 339 -30.69 0.63 17.48
C LYS A 339 -32.16 0.75 17.91
N PRO A 340 -32.46 0.87 19.22
CA PRO A 340 -33.84 0.81 19.74
C PRO A 340 -34.71 2.00 19.32
N SER A 341 -34.15 3.12 18.93
CA SER A 341 -34.87 4.34 18.53
C SER A 341 -35.16 4.45 17.04
N ASP A 342 -34.84 3.44 16.25
CA ASP A 342 -35.06 3.46 14.79
C ASP A 342 -36.56 3.25 14.49
N SER A 343 -37.23 4.29 13.99
CA SER A 343 -38.65 4.28 13.67
C SER A 343 -39.01 3.33 12.52
N GLU A 344 -38.15 3.24 11.50
CA GLU A 344 -38.34 2.34 10.36
C GLU A 344 -38.39 0.87 10.83
N ALA A 345 -37.43 0.48 11.66
CA ALA A 345 -37.37 -0.87 12.19
C ALA A 345 -38.57 -1.19 13.12
N GLN A 346 -39.03 -0.22 13.92
CA GLN A 346 -40.24 -0.36 14.76
C GLN A 346 -41.52 -0.56 13.91
N GLU A 347 -41.65 0.20 12.83
CA GLU A 347 -42.75 0.06 11.86
C GLU A 347 -42.70 -1.31 11.17
N MET A 348 -41.50 -1.73 10.72
CA MET A 348 -41.28 -3.06 10.15
C MET A 348 -41.68 -4.17 11.11
N GLN A 349 -41.26 -4.11 12.37
CA GLN A 349 -41.60 -5.10 13.37
C GLN A 349 -43.11 -5.18 13.57
N THR A 350 -43.77 -4.03 13.65
CA THR A 350 -45.22 -3.96 13.81
C THR A 350 -45.94 -4.57 12.60
N ALA A 351 -45.54 -4.21 11.41
CA ALA A 351 -46.12 -4.72 10.16
C ALA A 351 -45.90 -6.24 9.99
N TRP A 352 -44.70 -6.74 10.31
CA TRP A 352 -44.38 -8.15 10.19
C TRP A 352 -45.12 -9.01 11.24
N ASN A 353 -45.37 -8.48 12.45
CA ASN A 353 -46.15 -9.14 13.48
C ASN A 353 -47.68 -9.18 13.17
N ALA A 354 -48.18 -8.13 12.52
CA ALA A 354 -49.59 -8.05 12.15
C ALA A 354 -49.96 -8.89 10.92
N ALA A 355 -49.02 -9.58 10.30
CA ALA A 355 -49.17 -10.28 9.02
C ALA A 355 -49.83 -9.40 7.92
N SER A 356 -49.82 -8.08 8.11
CA SER A 356 -50.29 -7.15 7.10
C SER A 356 -49.22 -6.95 6.03
N ALA A 357 -49.63 -6.89 4.76
CA ALA A 357 -48.73 -6.54 3.69
C ALA A 357 -48.24 -5.09 3.92
N SER A 358 -46.98 -4.92 4.34
CA SER A 358 -46.36 -3.61 4.32
C SER A 358 -46.24 -3.17 2.87
N SER A 359 -46.75 -2.00 2.57
CA SER A 359 -46.74 -1.45 1.22
C SER A 359 -45.37 -0.94 0.77
N VAL A 360 -44.41 -0.88 1.65
CA VAL A 360 -43.05 -0.38 1.36
C VAL A 360 -42.04 -1.43 1.79
N GLU A 361 -41.30 -1.94 0.82
CA GLU A 361 -40.16 -2.82 1.09
C GLU A 361 -38.96 -1.95 1.53
N PRO A 362 -38.36 -2.21 2.70
CA PRO A 362 -37.23 -1.41 3.17
C PRO A 362 -36.02 -1.62 2.27
N LEU A 363 -35.26 -0.54 2.08
CA LEU A 363 -34.02 -0.59 1.32
C LEU A 363 -32.87 -1.05 2.22
N GLU A 364 -32.02 -1.89 1.66
CA GLU A 364 -30.79 -2.31 2.34
C GLU A 364 -29.89 -1.11 2.63
N ARG A 365 -29.26 -1.13 3.79
CA ARG A 365 -28.34 -0.11 4.27
C ARG A 365 -26.95 -0.31 3.69
N ILE A 366 -26.36 0.78 3.20
CA ILE A 366 -25.05 0.82 2.57
C ILE A 366 -24.05 1.37 3.58
N GLU A 367 -22.97 0.65 3.81
CA GLU A 367 -21.83 1.17 4.54
C GLU A 367 -21.08 2.17 3.67
N ARG A 368 -21.02 3.45 4.10
CA ARG A 368 -20.50 4.55 3.28
C ARG A 368 -19.06 4.93 3.58
N GLY A 369 -18.53 4.48 4.70
CA GLY A 369 -17.19 4.82 5.17
C GLY A 369 -16.18 3.70 4.89
N PHE A 370 -15.01 4.06 4.38
CA PHE A 370 -13.86 3.19 4.39
C PHE A 370 -13.14 3.37 5.73
N ASP A 371 -13.19 2.36 6.58
CA ASP A 371 -12.44 2.38 7.84
C ASP A 371 -10.99 1.93 7.60
N ALA A 372 -10.13 2.90 7.29
CA ALA A 372 -8.71 2.65 7.04
C ALA A 372 -7.99 1.98 8.23
N VAL A 373 -8.47 2.20 9.47
CA VAL A 373 -7.89 1.58 10.67
C VAL A 373 -8.26 0.10 10.72
N ALA A 374 -9.55 -0.23 10.54
CA ALA A 374 -10.00 -1.63 10.51
C ALA A 374 -9.35 -2.41 9.36
N PHE A 375 -9.23 -1.80 8.17
CA PHE A 375 -8.54 -2.42 7.03
C PHE A 375 -7.07 -2.69 7.32
N ARG A 376 -6.36 -1.73 7.94
CA ARG A 376 -4.95 -1.89 8.33
C ARG A 376 -4.77 -2.98 9.40
N GLN A 377 -5.64 -3.01 10.41
CA GLN A 377 -5.61 -4.05 11.46
C GLN A 377 -5.84 -5.44 10.88
N ALA A 378 -6.82 -5.59 9.97
CA ALA A 378 -7.08 -6.84 9.30
C ALA A 378 -5.89 -7.29 8.42
N ALA A 379 -5.25 -6.37 7.70
CA ALA A 379 -4.05 -6.68 6.93
C ALA A 379 -2.91 -7.19 7.83
N VAL A 380 -2.65 -6.51 8.94
CA VAL A 380 -1.64 -6.95 9.94
C VAL A 380 -1.97 -8.34 10.50
N MET A 381 -3.25 -8.61 10.79
CA MET A 381 -3.66 -9.94 11.27
C MET A 381 -3.42 -11.03 10.22
N LEU A 382 -3.72 -10.76 8.94
CA LEU A 382 -3.44 -11.71 7.85
C LEU A 382 -1.94 -11.95 7.69
N ASP A 383 -1.13 -10.91 7.77
CA ASP A 383 0.34 -11.03 7.73
C ASP A 383 0.87 -11.88 8.89
N GLN A 384 0.33 -11.72 10.11
CA GLN A 384 0.68 -12.53 11.28
C GLN A 384 0.27 -14.00 11.11
N MET A 385 -0.91 -14.25 10.57
CA MET A 385 -1.36 -15.61 10.26
C MET A 385 -0.46 -16.28 9.23
N GLU A 386 -0.11 -15.57 8.16
CA GLU A 386 0.81 -16.06 7.13
C GLU A 386 2.22 -16.29 7.70
N ALA A 387 2.74 -15.37 8.50
CA ALA A 387 4.02 -15.53 9.20
C ALA A 387 4.02 -16.78 10.10
N THR A 388 2.92 -17.04 10.82
CA THR A 388 2.74 -18.24 11.66
C THR A 388 2.70 -19.51 10.79
N ARG A 389 1.99 -19.49 9.67
CA ARG A 389 1.94 -20.59 8.71
C ARG A 389 3.32 -20.90 8.13
N LEU A 390 4.05 -19.87 7.73
CA LEU A 390 5.40 -19.99 7.20
C LEU A 390 6.39 -20.51 8.27
N ALA A 391 6.24 -20.08 9.52
CA ALA A 391 7.09 -20.55 10.62
C ALA A 391 6.94 -22.05 10.89
N ALA A 392 5.79 -22.64 10.59
CA ALA A 392 5.55 -24.08 10.74
C ALA A 392 6.21 -24.94 9.64
N LEU A 393 6.65 -24.34 8.54
CA LEU A 393 7.32 -25.04 7.43
C LEU A 393 8.80 -25.30 7.75
N SER A 394 9.36 -26.35 7.14
CA SER A 394 10.81 -26.54 7.14
C SER A 394 11.52 -25.36 6.44
N PRO A 395 12.81 -25.07 6.73
CA PRO A 395 13.54 -23.99 6.06
C PRO A 395 13.45 -24.05 4.53
N ASP A 396 13.62 -25.25 3.94
CA ASP A 396 13.53 -25.45 2.49
C ASP A 396 12.13 -25.15 1.93
N GLN A 397 11.09 -25.67 2.59
CA GLN A 397 9.70 -25.42 2.18
C GLN A 397 9.34 -23.93 2.31
N ARG A 398 9.82 -23.28 3.37
CA ARG A 398 9.62 -21.84 3.59
C ARG A 398 10.29 -21.03 2.48
N ALA A 399 11.57 -21.31 2.19
CA ALA A 399 12.29 -20.63 1.12
C ALA A 399 11.64 -20.84 -0.24
N GLN A 400 11.17 -22.05 -0.54
CA GLN A 400 10.45 -22.34 -1.79
C GLN A 400 9.12 -21.58 -1.90
N THR A 401 8.34 -21.55 -0.82
CA THR A 401 7.04 -20.82 -0.78
C THR A 401 7.27 -19.32 -1.00
N LEU A 402 8.21 -18.72 -0.25
CA LEU A 402 8.56 -17.32 -0.37
C LEU A 402 9.10 -16.97 -1.77
N SER A 403 9.95 -17.81 -2.35
CA SER A 403 10.47 -17.60 -3.72
C SER A 403 9.38 -17.68 -4.78
N THR A 404 8.37 -18.54 -4.57
CA THR A 404 7.23 -18.64 -5.49
C THR A 404 6.37 -17.38 -5.44
N GLN A 405 6.07 -16.88 -4.23
CA GLN A 405 5.33 -15.61 -4.04
C GLN A 405 6.13 -14.42 -4.58
N ALA A 406 7.45 -14.38 -4.33
CA ALA A 406 8.32 -13.32 -4.85
C ALA A 406 8.31 -13.26 -6.37
N ARG A 407 8.34 -14.41 -7.04
CA ARG A 407 8.26 -14.50 -8.51
C ARG A 407 6.92 -14.01 -9.04
N GLU A 408 5.82 -14.31 -8.34
CA GLU A 408 4.50 -13.78 -8.68
C GLU A 408 4.47 -12.26 -8.59
N TYR A 409 5.00 -11.68 -7.51
CA TYR A 409 5.11 -10.23 -7.34
C TYR A 409 6.00 -9.58 -8.41
N LEU A 410 7.15 -10.20 -8.74
CA LEU A 410 8.01 -9.74 -9.81
C LEU A 410 7.29 -9.71 -11.18
N SER A 411 6.48 -10.72 -11.46
CA SER A 411 5.68 -10.79 -12.69
C SER A 411 4.62 -9.68 -12.79
N ARG A 412 4.17 -9.17 -11.65
CA ARG A 412 3.23 -8.04 -11.53
C ARG A 412 3.93 -6.67 -11.48
N GLY A 413 5.26 -6.64 -11.44
CA GLY A 413 6.04 -5.41 -11.32
C GLY A 413 6.17 -4.87 -9.90
N LEU A 414 5.78 -5.64 -8.88
CA LEU A 414 5.90 -5.30 -7.44
C LEU A 414 7.34 -5.60 -6.98
N LEU A 415 8.26 -4.71 -7.36
CA LEU A 415 9.71 -4.92 -7.22
C LEU A 415 10.16 -4.96 -5.76
N LEU A 416 9.66 -4.05 -4.94
CA LEU A 416 10.01 -3.92 -3.52
C LEU A 416 9.59 -5.17 -2.73
N GLU A 417 8.36 -5.60 -2.90
CA GLU A 417 7.78 -6.78 -2.25
C GLU A 417 8.49 -8.05 -2.72
N SER A 418 8.80 -8.13 -4.02
CA SER A 418 9.54 -9.25 -4.59
C SER A 418 10.94 -9.36 -3.98
N GLU A 419 11.71 -8.26 -3.90
CA GLU A 419 13.04 -8.27 -3.29
C GLU A 419 12.98 -8.71 -1.82
N ARG A 420 12.03 -8.14 -1.04
CA ARG A 420 11.86 -8.50 0.39
C ARG A 420 11.56 -9.99 0.58
N LEU A 421 10.69 -10.57 -0.24
CA LEU A 421 10.37 -12.00 -0.15
C LEU A 421 11.53 -12.89 -0.55
N TYR A 422 12.31 -12.55 -1.58
CA TYR A 422 13.52 -13.31 -1.92
C TYR A 422 14.58 -13.21 -0.82
N GLN A 423 14.75 -12.06 -0.18
CA GLN A 423 15.64 -11.89 0.96
C GLN A 423 15.18 -12.73 2.17
N GLN A 424 13.88 -12.78 2.44
CA GLN A 424 13.31 -13.66 3.48
C GLN A 424 13.49 -15.14 3.12
N ALA A 425 13.40 -15.50 1.85
CA ALA A 425 13.67 -16.87 1.39
C ALA A 425 15.12 -17.27 1.62
N ILE A 426 16.07 -16.39 1.31
CA ILE A 426 17.51 -16.59 1.59
C ILE A 426 17.77 -16.66 3.10
N ALA A 427 17.10 -15.81 3.89
CA ALA A 427 17.21 -15.86 5.36
C ALA A 427 16.64 -17.16 5.95
N ALA A 428 15.64 -17.76 5.32
CA ALA A 428 15.08 -19.06 5.71
C ALA A 428 16.00 -20.23 5.30
N ASN A 429 16.59 -20.17 4.11
CA ASN A 429 17.58 -21.12 3.60
C ASN A 429 18.55 -20.41 2.64
N ASP A 430 19.78 -20.17 3.10
CA ASP A 430 20.86 -19.53 2.34
C ASP A 430 21.39 -20.38 1.15
N ARG A 431 20.94 -21.64 1.05
CA ARG A 431 21.24 -22.55 -0.06
C ARG A 431 20.09 -22.66 -1.07
N SER A 432 19.13 -21.76 -1.02
CA SER A 432 18.04 -21.72 -2.00
C SER A 432 18.52 -21.07 -3.32
N GLU A 433 18.86 -21.90 -4.30
CA GLU A 433 19.25 -21.43 -5.63
C GLU A 433 18.16 -20.52 -6.24
N ALA A 434 16.89 -20.94 -6.17
CA ALA A 434 15.77 -20.19 -6.72
C ALA A 434 15.59 -18.81 -6.06
N ALA A 435 15.93 -18.65 -4.78
CA ALA A 435 15.87 -17.37 -4.10
C ALA A 435 16.98 -16.42 -4.55
N HIS A 436 18.23 -16.92 -4.65
CA HIS A 436 19.35 -16.14 -5.17
C HIS A 436 19.15 -15.75 -6.63
N GLN A 437 18.70 -16.69 -7.48
CA GLN A 437 18.38 -16.43 -8.89
C GLN A 437 17.30 -15.36 -9.03
N GLY A 438 16.20 -15.47 -8.28
CA GLY A 438 15.11 -14.49 -8.34
C GLY A 438 15.54 -13.11 -7.83
N LEU A 439 16.34 -13.05 -6.75
CA LEU A 439 16.88 -11.78 -6.25
C LEU A 439 17.85 -11.14 -7.27
N ALA A 440 18.65 -11.94 -7.96
CA ALA A 440 19.52 -11.45 -9.03
C ALA A 440 18.70 -10.82 -10.16
N GLU A 441 17.58 -11.44 -10.55
CA GLU A 441 16.68 -10.89 -11.58
C GLU A 441 16.02 -9.58 -11.16
N VAL A 442 15.54 -9.47 -9.91
CA VAL A 442 14.99 -8.21 -9.39
C VAL A 442 16.04 -7.11 -9.47
N ARG A 443 17.24 -7.34 -8.95
CA ARG A 443 18.34 -6.36 -8.90
C ARG A 443 18.85 -5.97 -10.28
N GLU A 444 18.90 -6.92 -11.22
CA GLU A 444 19.19 -6.61 -12.62
C GLU A 444 18.18 -5.63 -13.22
N ARG A 445 16.88 -5.91 -13.02
CA ARG A 445 15.79 -5.05 -13.54
C ARG A 445 15.79 -3.65 -12.93
N THR A 446 16.26 -3.51 -11.70
CA THR A 446 16.27 -2.24 -10.98
C THR A 446 17.59 -1.46 -11.14
N GLY A 447 18.63 -2.09 -11.70
CA GLY A 447 19.92 -1.47 -11.97
C GLY A 447 20.97 -1.65 -10.88
N ASP A 448 20.69 -2.40 -9.80
CA ASP A 448 21.71 -2.85 -8.85
C ASP A 448 22.59 -3.93 -9.49
N THR A 449 23.48 -3.51 -10.39
CA THR A 449 24.33 -4.42 -11.16
C THR A 449 25.29 -5.22 -10.29
N ALA A 450 25.78 -4.63 -9.20
CA ALA A 450 26.71 -5.28 -8.27
C ALA A 450 25.99 -6.36 -7.45
N GLY A 451 24.83 -6.04 -6.90
CA GLY A 451 23.99 -6.97 -6.18
C GLY A 451 23.47 -8.09 -7.09
N ALA A 452 23.01 -7.76 -8.29
CA ALA A 452 22.55 -8.76 -9.27
C ALA A 452 23.65 -9.77 -9.60
N ARG A 453 24.89 -9.32 -9.87
CA ARG A 453 26.03 -10.19 -10.13
C ARG A 453 26.35 -11.10 -8.94
N LYS A 454 26.38 -10.53 -7.73
CA LYS A 454 26.64 -11.29 -6.50
C LYS A 454 25.63 -12.43 -6.32
N GLU A 455 24.36 -12.15 -6.47
CA GLU A 455 23.30 -13.13 -6.27
C GLU A 455 23.26 -14.17 -7.40
N ALA A 456 23.50 -13.76 -8.66
CA ALA A 456 23.61 -14.72 -9.78
C ALA A 456 24.79 -15.70 -9.59
N GLN A 457 25.94 -15.21 -9.13
CA GLN A 457 27.10 -16.06 -8.81
C GLN A 457 26.84 -17.00 -7.63
N ALA A 458 26.12 -16.52 -6.60
CA ALA A 458 25.69 -17.35 -5.47
C ALA A 458 24.78 -18.49 -5.95
N ALA A 459 23.79 -18.19 -6.80
CA ALA A 459 22.90 -19.19 -7.41
C ALA A 459 23.69 -20.24 -8.19
N LEU A 460 24.62 -19.83 -9.06
CA LEU A 460 25.46 -20.75 -9.86
C LEU A 460 26.40 -21.62 -9.01
N THR A 461 26.84 -21.11 -7.85
CA THR A 461 27.65 -21.90 -6.91
C THR A 461 26.83 -23.03 -6.28
N LEU A 462 25.54 -22.83 -6.11
CA LEU A 462 24.62 -23.83 -5.56
C LEU A 462 24.17 -24.83 -6.65
N GLN A 463 23.74 -24.31 -7.78
CA GLN A 463 23.31 -25.09 -8.94
C GLN A 463 23.42 -24.28 -10.23
N PRO A 464 24.09 -24.80 -11.28
CA PRO A 464 24.09 -24.15 -12.58
C PRO A 464 22.67 -24.04 -13.17
N SER A 465 22.24 -22.83 -13.57
CA SER A 465 20.96 -22.56 -14.19
C SER A 465 21.11 -21.62 -15.39
N ALA A 466 20.30 -21.83 -16.41
CA ALA A 466 20.34 -20.99 -17.62
C ALA A 466 19.98 -19.52 -17.29
N GLU A 467 19.06 -19.33 -16.39
CA GLU A 467 18.57 -18.02 -15.95
C GLU A 467 19.67 -17.21 -15.25
N SER A 468 20.44 -17.82 -14.35
CA SER A 468 21.54 -17.15 -13.65
C SER A 468 22.69 -16.77 -14.59
N TYR A 469 23.04 -17.64 -15.55
CA TYR A 469 23.98 -17.29 -16.60
C TYR A 469 23.45 -16.16 -17.50
N LEU A 470 22.15 -16.12 -17.78
CA LEU A 470 21.56 -15.05 -18.58
C LEU A 470 21.60 -13.69 -17.85
N VAL A 471 21.44 -13.66 -16.54
CA VAL A 471 21.63 -12.44 -15.76
C VAL A 471 23.08 -11.95 -15.94
N LEU A 472 24.09 -12.82 -15.72
CA LEU A 472 25.49 -12.45 -15.90
C LEU A 472 25.79 -11.97 -17.34
N ALA A 473 25.31 -12.71 -18.35
CA ALA A 473 25.50 -12.34 -19.74
C ALA A 473 24.94 -10.94 -20.09
N ARG A 474 23.76 -10.60 -19.58
CA ARG A 474 23.17 -9.27 -19.79
C ARG A 474 23.93 -8.17 -19.05
N LEU A 475 24.38 -8.43 -17.82
CA LEU A 475 25.23 -7.51 -17.05
C LEU A 475 26.57 -7.26 -17.76
N ASP A 476 27.21 -8.31 -18.27
CA ASP A 476 28.48 -8.20 -18.99
C ASP A 476 28.33 -7.51 -20.34
N MET A 477 27.22 -7.77 -21.04
CA MET A 477 26.88 -7.07 -22.28
C MET A 477 26.70 -5.55 -22.02
N ALA A 478 25.99 -5.18 -20.94
CA ALA A 478 25.81 -3.78 -20.55
C ALA A 478 27.14 -3.12 -20.15
N ALA A 479 28.05 -3.86 -19.51
CA ALA A 479 29.41 -3.43 -19.16
C ALA A 479 30.37 -3.45 -20.35
N LYS A 480 29.92 -3.86 -21.55
CA LYS A 480 30.75 -4.06 -22.77
C LYS A 480 31.84 -5.12 -22.62
N GLN A 481 31.69 -6.05 -21.72
CA GLN A 481 32.55 -7.24 -21.53
C GLN A 481 32.03 -8.35 -22.44
N LEU A 482 32.20 -8.15 -23.78
CA LEU A 482 31.49 -8.97 -24.78
C LEU A 482 31.93 -10.43 -24.79
N ASP A 483 33.17 -10.73 -24.40
CA ASP A 483 33.70 -12.11 -24.38
C ASP A 483 33.07 -12.87 -23.20
N ASP A 484 32.98 -12.27 -22.02
CA ASP A 484 32.35 -12.85 -20.84
C ASP A 484 30.85 -13.05 -21.08
N ALA A 485 30.19 -12.03 -21.64
CA ALA A 485 28.78 -12.10 -22.01
C ALA A 485 28.49 -13.24 -23.01
N ASN A 486 29.37 -13.45 -23.99
CA ASN A 486 29.23 -14.52 -24.97
C ASN A 486 29.47 -15.90 -24.33
N HIS A 487 30.43 -16.00 -23.41
CA HIS A 487 30.67 -17.22 -22.62
C HIS A 487 29.42 -17.61 -21.83
N ASP A 488 28.88 -16.68 -21.02
CA ASP A 488 27.76 -16.93 -20.14
C ASP A 488 26.47 -17.22 -20.91
N ALA A 489 26.22 -16.47 -22.01
CA ALA A 489 25.09 -16.80 -22.88
C ALA A 489 25.23 -18.18 -23.56
N GLY A 490 26.46 -18.61 -23.85
CA GLY A 490 26.78 -19.95 -24.34
C GLY A 490 26.51 -21.04 -23.30
N GLU A 491 26.90 -20.82 -22.04
CA GLU A 491 26.61 -21.73 -20.94
C GLU A 491 25.09 -21.84 -20.69
N ALA A 492 24.37 -20.70 -20.72
CA ALA A 492 22.91 -20.70 -20.62
C ALA A 492 22.26 -21.55 -21.73
N LEU A 493 22.76 -21.45 -22.98
CA LEU A 493 22.24 -22.23 -24.10
C LEU A 493 22.60 -23.72 -24.04
N LYS A 494 23.71 -24.09 -23.39
CA LYS A 494 24.03 -25.51 -23.12
C LYS A 494 23.05 -26.14 -22.14
N LEU A 495 22.64 -25.38 -21.11
CA LEU A 495 21.69 -25.84 -20.11
C LEU A 495 20.24 -25.86 -20.63
N ASP A 496 19.83 -24.85 -21.42
CA ASP A 496 18.56 -24.83 -22.12
C ASP A 496 18.76 -24.50 -23.63
N PRO A 497 18.89 -25.52 -24.49
CA PRO A 497 19.05 -25.33 -25.94
C PRO A 497 17.88 -24.61 -26.61
N ASN A 498 16.73 -24.56 -25.97
CA ASN A 498 15.52 -23.93 -26.51
C ASN A 498 15.34 -22.48 -25.98
N SER A 499 16.17 -22.02 -25.07
CA SER A 499 16.07 -20.68 -24.51
C SER A 499 16.07 -19.59 -25.59
N ARG A 500 14.94 -18.91 -25.74
CA ARG A 500 14.81 -17.74 -26.63
C ARG A 500 15.67 -16.59 -26.11
N ALA A 501 15.67 -16.40 -24.80
CA ALA A 501 16.44 -15.33 -24.16
C ALA A 501 17.96 -15.47 -24.45
N ALA A 502 18.52 -16.67 -24.31
CA ALA A 502 19.93 -16.93 -24.62
C ALA A 502 20.26 -16.66 -26.11
N LYS A 503 19.37 -17.12 -27.00
CA LYS A 503 19.52 -16.87 -28.45
C LYS A 503 19.45 -15.38 -28.78
N ASP A 504 18.58 -14.64 -28.11
CA ASP A 504 18.44 -13.19 -28.31
C ASP A 504 19.67 -12.42 -27.81
N VAL A 505 20.22 -12.78 -26.65
CA VAL A 505 21.46 -12.22 -26.12
C VAL A 505 22.63 -12.48 -27.08
N LEU A 506 22.81 -13.71 -27.56
CA LEU A 506 23.87 -14.05 -28.54
C LEU A 506 23.71 -13.28 -29.86
N ARG A 507 22.47 -13.08 -30.32
CA ARG A 507 22.21 -12.27 -31.51
C ARG A 507 22.57 -10.80 -31.31
N GLN A 508 22.25 -10.23 -30.16
CA GLN A 508 22.61 -8.86 -29.80
C GLN A 508 24.14 -8.70 -29.70
N LEU A 509 24.82 -9.64 -29.05
CA LEU A 509 26.28 -9.67 -28.95
C LEU A 509 26.94 -9.72 -30.33
N SER A 510 26.44 -10.56 -31.24
CA SER A 510 26.95 -10.64 -32.63
C SER A 510 26.78 -9.33 -33.38
N ALA A 511 25.65 -8.62 -33.18
CA ALA A 511 25.42 -7.31 -33.77
C ALA A 511 26.38 -6.24 -33.20
N MET A 512 26.65 -6.29 -31.89
CA MET A 512 27.61 -5.36 -31.25
C MET A 512 29.07 -5.58 -31.68
N GLN A 513 29.45 -6.84 -31.91
CA GLN A 513 30.79 -7.20 -32.41
C GLN A 513 31.01 -6.89 -33.89
N GLY A 514 29.94 -6.97 -34.70
CA GLY A 514 29.97 -6.69 -36.14
C GLY A 514 29.83 -5.21 -36.52
N ALA A 515 29.55 -4.31 -35.54
CA ALA A 515 29.50 -2.88 -35.81
C ALA A 515 30.93 -2.31 -36.04
N PRO A 516 31.21 -1.56 -37.11
CA PRO A 516 32.52 -0.95 -37.32
C PRO A 516 32.82 0.01 -36.15
N LYS A 517 34.00 -0.15 -35.56
CA LYS A 517 34.52 0.81 -34.54
C LYS A 517 34.58 2.20 -35.17
N GLN A 518 33.66 3.10 -34.77
CA GLN A 518 33.73 4.52 -35.10
C GLN A 518 34.81 5.21 -34.27
#